data_2031a4e161f5fdde0e6a85c737f06848
#
_entry.id   2031a4e161f5fdde0e6a85c737f06848
#
_cell.length_a   1.000
_cell.length_b   1.000
_cell.length_c   1.000
_cell.angle_alpha   90.00
_cell.angle_beta   90.00
_cell.angle_gamma   90.00
#
_symmetry.space_group_name_H-M   'P 1'
#
loop_
_entity.id
_entity.type
_entity.pdbx_description
1 polymer ?
#
loop_
_entity_poly.entity_id
_entity_poly.type
_entity_poly.pdbx_seq_one_letter_code
_entity_poly.pdbx_strand_id
1 'polypeptide(L)'
;MIPLSDTIKNKLNYGLYIVSTPIGNLSDITIRAINILENSDYILCEDTRISKKLLDRYKIKSKLISNHKFNEIKNLNKIIEILKSEKIVSLVSDAGTPAISDPGRIIINECIKNKINIYPIPGPSAVSTAVSISGFSEKYFFY
;
A
#
# COMPACT_ATOMS: atom_id res chain seq x y z
N MET A 1 -20.03 -15.32 -8.77
CA MET A 1 -19.12 -14.88 -7.67
C MET A 1 -17.89 -15.76 -7.73
N ILE A 2 -16.70 -15.19 -7.89
CA ILE A 2 -15.44 -15.96 -7.83
C ILE A 2 -15.23 -16.32 -6.36
N PRO A 3 -15.10 -17.61 -5.99
CA PRO A 3 -14.85 -17.97 -4.61
C PRO A 3 -13.51 -17.40 -4.15
N LEU A 4 -13.51 -16.71 -3.02
CA LEU A 4 -12.28 -16.17 -2.39
C LEU A 4 -11.27 -17.29 -2.03
N SER A 5 -11.73 -18.54 -1.97
CA SER A 5 -10.89 -19.72 -1.70
C SER A 5 -9.96 -20.11 -2.83
N ASP A 6 -10.22 -19.65 -4.05
CA ASP A 6 -9.36 -19.93 -5.23
C ASP A 6 -8.27 -18.87 -5.42
N THR A 7 -8.22 -17.86 -4.58
CA THR A 7 -7.10 -16.94 -4.50
C THR A 7 -5.88 -17.69 -3.95
N ILE A 8 -5.23 -18.35 -4.87
CA ILE A 8 -3.84 -18.81 -4.92
C ILE A 8 -3.15 -18.75 -3.54
N LYS A 9 -3.05 -19.89 -2.89
CA LYS A 9 -2.09 -20.16 -1.79
C LYS A 9 -0.64 -20.15 -2.33
N ASN A 10 -0.30 -19.21 -3.19
CA ASN A 10 1.07 -18.99 -3.58
C ASN A 10 1.77 -18.29 -2.42
N LYS A 11 2.82 -18.89 -1.93
CA LYS A 11 3.70 -18.29 -0.93
C LYS A 11 4.12 -16.90 -1.43
N LEU A 12 3.73 -15.86 -0.69
CA LEU A 12 4.10 -14.49 -1.01
C LEU A 12 5.61 -14.30 -0.82
N ASN A 13 6.21 -13.55 -1.73
CA ASN A 13 7.62 -13.19 -1.61
C ASN A 13 7.82 -12.12 -0.54
N TYR A 14 8.94 -12.15 0.15
CA TYR A 14 9.34 -11.11 1.08
C TYR A 14 9.64 -9.80 0.33
N GLY A 15 9.32 -8.69 0.93
CA GLY A 15 9.60 -7.38 0.36
C GLY A 15 8.57 -6.32 0.73
N LEU A 16 8.66 -5.17 0.07
CA LEU A 16 7.78 -4.03 0.23
C LEU A 16 6.66 -4.07 -0.81
N TYR A 17 5.43 -4.09 -0.36
CA TYR A 17 4.22 -4.04 -1.20
C TYR A 17 3.59 -2.66 -1.15
N ILE A 18 3.45 -2.02 -2.31
CA ILE A 18 2.79 -0.72 -2.46
C ILE A 18 1.32 -0.98 -2.75
N VAL A 19 0.45 -0.80 -1.76
CA VAL A 19 -0.94 -1.25 -1.82
C VAL A 19 -1.90 -0.07 -1.95
N SER A 20 -2.64 -0.03 -3.05
CA SER A 20 -3.70 0.96 -3.25
C SER A 20 -4.92 0.65 -2.40
N THR A 21 -5.48 1.67 -1.76
CA THR A 21 -6.64 1.59 -0.86
C THR A 21 -7.80 2.44 -1.37
N PRO A 22 -9.02 2.26 -0.85
CA PRO A 22 -10.20 3.01 -1.29
C PRO A 22 -10.04 4.53 -1.21
N ILE A 23 -10.69 5.25 -2.10
CA ILE A 23 -10.69 6.72 -2.19
C ILE A 23 -12.01 7.36 -1.76
N GLY A 24 -12.82 6.67 -0.97
CA GLY A 24 -14.10 7.18 -0.45
C GLY A 24 -15.13 6.11 -0.20
N ASN A 25 -15.03 4.97 -0.86
CA ASN A 25 -15.90 3.81 -0.65
C ASN A 25 -15.05 2.60 -0.25
N LEU A 26 -15.24 2.09 0.97
CA LEU A 26 -14.45 0.97 1.49
C LEU A 26 -14.57 -0.32 0.66
N SER A 27 -15.58 -0.43 -0.20
CA SER A 27 -15.73 -1.56 -1.11
C SER A 27 -14.80 -1.50 -2.33
N ASP A 28 -14.19 -0.35 -2.60
CA ASP A 28 -13.26 -0.15 -3.71
C ASP A 28 -11.84 -0.61 -3.34
N ILE A 29 -11.73 -1.81 -2.84
CA ILE A 29 -10.45 -2.47 -2.57
C ILE A 29 -10.37 -3.74 -3.38
N THR A 30 -9.20 -4.05 -3.93
CA THR A 30 -9.04 -5.28 -4.68
C THR A 30 -8.91 -6.49 -3.76
N ILE A 31 -9.37 -7.65 -4.23
CA ILE A 31 -9.20 -8.94 -3.53
C ILE A 31 -7.71 -9.21 -3.26
N ARG A 32 -6.85 -8.88 -4.22
CA ARG A 32 -5.41 -9.03 -4.08
C ARG A 32 -4.84 -8.12 -2.99
N ALA A 33 -5.32 -6.88 -2.87
CA ALA A 33 -4.91 -5.97 -1.80
C ALA A 33 -5.29 -6.53 -0.42
N ILE A 34 -6.51 -7.05 -0.25
CA ILE A 34 -6.94 -7.68 1.01
C ILE A 34 -6.00 -8.83 1.35
N ASN A 35 -5.73 -9.74 0.41
CA ASN A 35 -4.84 -10.89 0.63
C ASN A 35 -3.42 -10.46 1.05
N ILE A 36 -2.86 -9.44 0.41
CA ILE A 36 -1.53 -8.92 0.76
C ILE A 36 -1.55 -8.31 2.16
N LEU A 37 -2.54 -7.49 2.48
CA LEU A 37 -2.65 -6.85 3.80
C LEU A 37 -2.82 -7.88 4.93
N GLU A 38 -3.61 -8.93 4.70
CA GLU A 38 -3.80 -10.03 5.66
C GLU A 38 -2.51 -10.81 5.95
N ASN A 39 -1.64 -10.94 4.95
CA ASN A 39 -0.38 -11.68 5.05
C ASN A 39 0.83 -10.78 5.35
N SER A 40 0.62 -9.49 5.54
CA SER A 40 1.69 -8.57 5.91
C SER A 40 2.07 -8.73 7.38
N ASP A 41 3.37 -8.80 7.66
CA ASP A 41 3.89 -8.76 9.03
C ASP A 41 3.68 -7.36 9.63
N TYR A 42 3.84 -6.32 8.78
CA TYR A 42 3.61 -4.92 9.15
C TYR A 42 2.96 -4.16 8.00
N ILE A 43 2.13 -3.19 8.37
CA ILE A 43 1.52 -2.23 7.43
C ILE A 43 1.97 -0.83 7.84
N LEU A 44 2.73 -0.19 6.94
CA LEU A 44 3.09 1.22 7.07
C LEU A 44 1.92 2.07 6.61
N CYS A 45 1.47 3.01 7.43
CA CYS A 45 0.36 3.89 7.11
C CYS A 45 0.60 5.31 7.61
N GLU A 46 -0.02 6.28 6.96
CA GLU A 46 0.11 7.68 7.33
C GLU A 46 -0.65 7.97 8.63
N ASP A 47 -1.97 7.77 8.63
CA ASP A 47 -2.81 7.88 9.83
C ASP A 47 -3.33 6.50 10.22
N THR A 48 -2.87 6.01 11.37
CA THR A 48 -3.27 4.69 11.88
C THR A 48 -4.76 4.58 12.15
N ARG A 49 -5.44 5.69 12.46
CA ARG A 49 -6.89 5.69 12.73
C ARG A 49 -7.69 5.44 11.44
N ILE A 50 -7.26 6.03 10.33
CA ILE A 50 -7.89 5.85 9.00
C ILE A 50 -7.66 4.43 8.52
N SER A 51 -6.41 3.97 8.53
CA SER A 51 -6.06 2.62 8.11
C SER A 51 -6.73 1.56 8.97
N LYS A 52 -6.85 1.78 10.28
CA LYS A 52 -7.54 0.86 11.18
C LYS A 52 -9.00 0.63 10.78
N LYS A 53 -9.74 1.67 10.35
CA LYS A 53 -11.13 1.51 9.88
C LYS A 53 -11.23 0.54 8.70
N LEU A 54 -10.30 0.64 7.74
CA LEU A 54 -10.22 -0.26 6.60
C LEU A 54 -9.91 -1.69 7.06
N LEU A 55 -8.90 -1.86 7.91
CA LEU A 55 -8.49 -3.17 8.41
C LEU A 55 -9.59 -3.84 9.23
N ASP A 56 -10.27 -3.10 10.09
CA ASP A 56 -11.40 -3.60 10.88
C ASP A 56 -12.56 -4.06 9.97
N ARG A 57 -12.86 -3.31 8.90
CA ARG A 57 -13.89 -3.65 7.91
C ARG A 57 -13.65 -5.02 7.28
N TYR A 58 -12.41 -5.35 7.00
CA TYR A 58 -11.99 -6.61 6.37
C TYR A 58 -11.39 -7.62 7.35
N LYS A 59 -11.48 -7.36 8.68
CA LYS A 59 -10.99 -8.23 9.75
C LYS A 59 -9.49 -8.57 9.64
N ILE A 60 -8.71 -7.63 9.11
CA ILE A 60 -7.26 -7.74 8.97
C ILE A 60 -6.59 -7.39 10.30
N LYS A 61 -5.72 -8.27 10.80
CA LYS A 61 -5.08 -8.14 12.13
C LYS A 61 -3.58 -7.80 12.05
N SER A 62 -3.08 -7.42 10.91
CA SER A 62 -1.68 -7.07 10.72
C SER A 62 -1.29 -5.83 11.55
N LYS A 63 -0.02 -5.79 11.98
CA LYS A 63 0.48 -4.69 12.82
C LYS A 63 0.68 -3.42 12.02
N LEU A 64 0.16 -2.30 12.53
CA LEU A 64 0.34 -0.98 11.95
C LEU A 64 1.61 -0.31 12.47
N ILE A 65 2.33 0.35 11.59
CA ILE A 65 3.43 1.27 11.91
C ILE A 65 3.10 2.61 11.27
N SER A 66 3.03 3.66 12.08
CA SER A 66 2.86 5.03 11.58
C SER A 66 4.10 5.45 10.77
N ASN A 67 3.88 5.87 9.54
CA ASN A 67 4.91 6.34 8.62
C ASN A 67 4.38 7.54 7.85
N HIS A 68 4.57 8.72 8.40
CA HIS A 68 4.14 10.00 7.83
C HIS A 68 5.33 10.94 7.63
N LYS A 69 5.08 12.06 6.98
CA LYS A 69 6.09 13.06 6.61
C LYS A 69 7.05 13.44 7.75
N PHE A 70 6.58 13.44 8.99
CA PHE A 70 7.40 13.87 10.15
C PHE A 70 8.19 12.76 10.83
N ASN A 71 7.88 11.48 10.56
CA ASN A 71 8.56 10.35 11.20
C ASN A 71 9.22 9.36 10.24
N GLU A 72 9.00 9.47 8.94
CA GLU A 72 9.49 8.50 7.96
C GLU A 72 11.03 8.37 7.97
N ILE A 73 11.76 9.45 8.15
CA ILE A 73 13.24 9.41 8.24
C ILE A 73 13.67 8.71 9.53
N LYS A 74 13.02 9.01 10.65
CA LYS A 74 13.32 8.38 11.94
C LYS A 74 13.08 6.88 11.92
N ASN A 75 12.04 6.44 11.25
CA ASN A 75 11.65 5.04 11.19
C ASN A 75 12.38 4.24 10.10
N LEU A 76 13.08 4.90 9.19
CA LEU A 76 13.64 4.30 7.99
C LEU A 76 14.52 3.09 8.28
N ASN A 77 15.51 3.24 9.15
CA ASN A 77 16.45 2.17 9.48
C ASN A 77 15.73 0.96 10.06
N LYS A 78 14.79 1.17 10.97
CA LYS A 78 13.98 0.10 11.56
C LYS A 78 13.20 -0.68 10.51
N ILE A 79 12.58 0.03 9.57
CA ILE A 79 11.78 -0.59 8.50
C ILE A 79 12.68 -1.39 7.56
N ILE A 80 13.84 -0.86 7.19
CA ILE A 80 14.81 -1.57 6.35
C ILE A 80 15.32 -2.84 7.04
N GLU A 81 15.61 -2.81 8.34
CA GLU A 81 16.01 -4.02 9.08
C GLU A 81 14.89 -5.08 9.12
N ILE A 82 13.63 -4.66 9.28
CA ILE A 82 12.48 -5.56 9.19
C ILE A 82 12.43 -6.21 7.81
N LEU A 83 12.57 -5.44 6.74
CA LEU A 83 12.55 -5.95 5.36
C LEU A 83 13.71 -6.91 5.06
N LYS A 84 14.90 -6.63 5.59
CA LYS A 84 16.07 -7.51 5.47
C LYS A 84 15.90 -8.84 6.23
N SER A 85 15.01 -8.90 7.21
CA SER A 85 14.71 -10.10 7.99
C SER A 85 13.63 -11.00 7.36
N GLU A 86 13.48 -10.94 6.03
CA GLU A 86 12.55 -11.79 5.28
C GLU A 86 11.09 -11.60 5.73
N LYS A 87 10.67 -10.36 5.86
CA LYS A 87 9.30 -9.98 6.22
C LYS A 87 8.54 -9.41 5.02
N ILE A 88 7.22 -9.49 5.11
CA ILE A 88 6.29 -8.85 4.19
C ILE A 88 5.83 -7.55 4.85
N VAL A 89 6.14 -6.43 4.21
CA VAL A 89 5.73 -5.11 4.67
C VAL A 89 4.90 -4.45 3.59
N SER A 90 3.70 -4.00 3.93
CA SER A 90 2.85 -3.21 3.03
C SER A 90 2.95 -1.73 3.37
N LEU A 91 2.93 -0.90 2.34
CA LEU A 91 2.78 0.54 2.44
C LEU A 91 1.42 0.94 1.90
N VAL A 92 0.64 1.64 2.70
CA VAL A 92 -0.63 2.25 2.32
C VAL A 92 -0.61 3.75 2.60
N SER A 93 -1.40 4.52 1.85
CA SER A 93 -1.73 5.91 2.18
C SER A 93 -3.13 5.98 2.79
N ASP A 94 -3.54 7.15 3.22
CA ASP A 94 -4.90 7.36 3.77
C ASP A 94 -5.98 7.05 2.73
N ALA A 95 -5.69 7.30 1.45
CA ALA A 95 -6.58 6.98 0.34
C ALA A 95 -5.79 6.83 -0.98
N GLY A 96 -6.17 5.86 -1.79
CA GLY A 96 -5.62 5.66 -3.14
C GLY A 96 -4.26 4.98 -3.17
N THR A 97 -3.47 5.31 -4.19
CA THR A 97 -2.15 4.73 -4.44
C THR A 97 -1.07 5.51 -3.70
N PRO A 98 -0.27 4.84 -2.83
CA PRO A 98 0.76 5.50 -2.04
C PRO A 98 1.90 6.07 -2.89
N ALA A 99 2.71 6.96 -2.30
CA ALA A 99 3.91 7.56 -2.87
C ALA A 99 3.68 8.42 -4.14
N ILE A 100 2.44 8.74 -4.46
CA ILE A 100 2.07 9.73 -5.46
C ILE A 100 1.60 10.97 -4.71
N SER A 101 2.47 11.94 -4.47
CA SER A 101 2.27 13.10 -3.58
C SER A 101 2.06 12.76 -2.10
N ASP A 102 2.22 11.51 -1.71
CA ASP A 102 2.07 10.96 -0.36
C ASP A 102 3.42 10.51 0.21
N PRO A 103 3.51 10.27 1.53
CA PRO A 103 4.67 9.61 2.13
C PRO A 103 4.96 8.24 1.50
N GLY A 104 6.22 7.84 1.49
CA GLY A 104 6.65 6.54 0.98
C GLY A 104 7.82 6.60 -0.01
N ARG A 105 8.07 7.76 -0.63
CA ARG A 105 9.20 7.92 -1.57
C ARG A 105 10.54 7.59 -0.92
N ILE A 106 10.73 7.97 0.33
CA ILE A 106 11.99 7.77 1.06
C ILE A 106 12.24 6.28 1.26
N ILE A 107 11.25 5.54 1.75
CA ILE A 107 11.39 4.08 1.96
C ILE A 107 11.55 3.32 0.64
N ILE A 108 10.85 3.72 -0.41
CA ILE A 108 11.00 3.11 -1.74
C ILE A 108 12.43 3.30 -2.26
N ASN A 109 12.96 4.51 -2.21
CA ASN A 109 14.33 4.78 -2.63
C ASN A 109 15.36 3.99 -1.81
N GLU A 110 15.15 3.87 -0.51
CA GLU A 110 16.06 3.10 0.35
C GLU A 110 15.96 1.59 0.08
N CYS A 111 14.78 1.07 -0.22
CA CYS A 111 14.60 -0.31 -0.68
C CYS A 111 15.36 -0.57 -1.98
N ILE A 112 15.29 0.35 -2.95
CA ILE A 112 16.02 0.24 -4.21
C ILE A 112 17.53 0.18 -3.95
N LYS A 113 18.07 1.07 -3.11
CA LYS A 113 19.51 1.07 -2.74
C LYS A 113 19.95 -0.24 -2.08
N ASN A 114 19.11 -0.83 -1.25
CA ASN A 114 19.38 -2.06 -0.53
C ASN A 114 18.99 -3.32 -1.30
N LYS A 115 18.56 -3.20 -2.57
CA LYS A 115 18.11 -4.32 -3.42
C LYS A 115 16.98 -5.14 -2.80
N ILE A 116 16.11 -4.49 -2.03
CA ILE A 116 14.90 -5.08 -1.48
C ILE A 116 13.83 -5.04 -2.57
N ASN A 117 13.13 -6.15 -2.77
CA ASN A 117 12.08 -6.24 -3.78
C ASN A 117 10.89 -5.35 -3.43
N ILE A 118 10.34 -4.67 -4.44
CA ILE A 118 9.16 -3.82 -4.34
C ILE A 118 8.10 -4.34 -5.29
N TYR A 119 6.89 -4.55 -4.79
CA TYR A 119 5.76 -5.09 -5.55
C TYR A 119 4.59 -4.11 -5.57
N PRO A 120 4.14 -3.67 -6.74
CA PRO A 120 2.94 -2.85 -6.83
C PRO A 120 1.69 -3.73 -6.74
N ILE A 121 0.71 -3.28 -5.98
CA ILE A 121 -0.63 -3.86 -5.94
C ILE A 121 -1.61 -2.80 -6.45
N PRO A 122 -1.92 -2.81 -7.75
CA PRO A 122 -2.77 -1.81 -8.38
C PRO A 122 -4.16 -1.76 -7.76
N GLY A 123 -4.75 -0.57 -7.80
CA GLY A 123 -6.09 -0.36 -7.29
C GLY A 123 -6.56 1.07 -7.46
N PRO A 124 -7.43 1.58 -6.58
CA PRO A 124 -7.98 2.92 -6.68
C PRO A 124 -6.93 4.01 -6.77
N SER A 125 -7.18 4.98 -7.65
CA SER A 125 -6.37 6.19 -7.83
C SER A 125 -7.29 7.36 -8.15
N ALA A 126 -7.25 8.42 -7.34
CA ALA A 126 -8.06 9.61 -7.55
C ALA A 126 -7.72 10.29 -8.88
N VAL A 127 -6.44 10.33 -9.25
CA VAL A 127 -5.97 10.93 -10.51
C VAL A 127 -6.60 10.22 -11.71
N SER A 128 -6.43 8.92 -11.83
CA SER A 128 -6.98 8.14 -12.95
C SER A 128 -8.51 8.19 -12.98
N THR A 129 -9.15 8.12 -11.81
CA THR A 129 -10.61 8.18 -11.69
C THR A 129 -11.16 9.54 -12.15
N ALA A 130 -10.57 10.63 -11.71
CA ALA A 130 -10.99 11.98 -12.09
C ALA A 130 -10.78 12.22 -13.60
N VAL A 131 -9.64 11.84 -14.14
CA VAL A 131 -9.33 11.96 -15.57
C VAL A 131 -10.32 11.17 -16.41
N SER A 132 -10.68 9.94 -16.00
CA SER A 132 -11.58 9.07 -16.77
C SER A 132 -12.98 9.64 -16.99
N ILE A 133 -13.46 10.49 -16.07
CA ILE A 133 -14.80 11.12 -16.14
C ILE A 133 -14.78 12.60 -16.52
N SER A 134 -13.60 13.18 -16.69
CA SER A 134 -13.45 14.61 -16.93
C SER A 134 -13.92 15.09 -18.31
N GLY A 135 -13.88 14.20 -19.29
CA GLY A 135 -14.09 14.56 -20.69
C GLY A 135 -13.00 15.46 -21.28
N PHE A 136 -11.85 15.56 -20.61
CA PHE A 136 -10.71 16.33 -21.10
C PHE A 136 -10.03 15.65 -22.29
N SER A 137 -9.02 16.33 -22.87
CA SER A 137 -8.21 15.84 -23.98
C SER A 137 -7.55 14.48 -23.65
N GLU A 138 -7.28 13.70 -24.69
CA GLU A 138 -6.55 12.41 -24.56
C GLU A 138 -5.06 12.56 -24.17
N LYS A 139 -4.55 13.79 -24.10
CA LYS A 139 -3.16 14.07 -23.71
C LYS A 139 -3.11 14.56 -22.29
N TYR A 140 -2.34 13.86 -21.44
CA TYR A 140 -2.16 14.19 -20.03
C TYR A 140 -0.69 14.38 -19.72
N PHE A 141 -0.41 15.32 -18.82
CA PHE A 141 0.93 15.56 -18.28
C PHE A 141 0.90 15.46 -16.76
N PHE A 142 1.84 14.74 -16.21
CA PHE A 142 2.07 14.65 -14.76
C PHE A 142 3.33 15.46 -14.43
N TYR A 143 3.19 16.42 -13.52
CA TYR A 143 4.25 17.32 -13.09
C TYR A 143 4.71 16.98 -11.67
#